data_6976bd5ca7aa8550da05f44bd0ef3c27
#
_entry.id   6976bd5ca7aa8550da05f44bd0ef3c27
#
_cell.length_a   1.000
_cell.length_b   1.000
_cell.length_c   1.000
_cell.angle_alpha   90.00
_cell.angle_beta   90.00
_cell.angle_gamma   90.00
#
_symmetry.space_group_name_H-M   'P 1'
#
loop_
_entity.id
_entity.type
_entity.pdbx_description
1 polymer ?
#
loop_
_entity_poly.entity_id
_entity_poly.type
_entity_poly.pdbx_seq_one_letter_code
_entity_poly.pdbx_strand_id
1 'polypeptide(L)'
;MRLPQEIRDMIYSELFLSIQISSSGHMDLGTTPNALALLRTCRRVHSEVGKTWVGKVLFKFGSSRGMLDKLANIPAETLSLIRYMFVAADGLRVPFEEEDVVFYRLYDALGLLPGLKLDRLTVWACPPFCVAYQTITELINSGSGWKELHFTSPWSHFLSYQYIDEEPFDHEEYRRKPQPSDWQEQLADRDGSLSSPSVAIYRAKTADANADILDPDQRAPFEQRLKPGQTVEEFSKEFYDSLRTDDELLTKALVVVKRGHGVDYEQRYDPENAIRDDVGKNTWQEIKTYLETQNPEFDHNLEENDYYGVVG
;
A
#
# COMPACT_ATOMS: atom_id res chain seq x y z
N MET A 1 32.75 10.91 -30.02
CA MET A 1 32.34 11.96 -29.09
C MET A 1 32.03 11.36 -27.74
N ARG A 2 32.50 11.96 -26.65
CA ARG A 2 32.11 11.55 -25.29
C ARG A 2 31.04 12.53 -24.79
N LEU A 3 29.87 12.03 -24.42
CA LEU A 3 28.82 12.86 -23.83
C LEU A 3 29.32 13.46 -22.50
N PRO A 4 28.98 14.75 -22.20
CA PRO A 4 29.21 15.33 -20.88
C PRO A 4 28.56 14.52 -19.76
N GLN A 5 29.07 14.65 -18.53
CA GLN A 5 28.58 13.87 -17.38
C GLN A 5 27.10 14.15 -17.14
N GLU A 6 26.69 15.40 -17.20
CA GLU A 6 25.33 15.87 -16.95
C GLU A 6 24.32 15.19 -17.90
N ILE A 7 24.68 15.07 -19.17
CA ILE A 7 23.81 14.40 -20.17
C ILE A 7 23.73 12.90 -19.89
N ARG A 8 24.82 12.28 -19.46
CA ARG A 8 24.80 10.85 -19.08
C ARG A 8 23.91 10.63 -17.84
N ASP A 9 24.01 11.51 -16.84
CA ASP A 9 23.21 11.41 -15.63
C ASP A 9 21.71 11.59 -15.93
N MET A 10 21.36 12.48 -16.86
CA MET A 10 19.98 12.59 -17.36
C MET A 10 19.51 11.30 -18.04
N ILE A 11 20.32 10.74 -18.94
CA ILE A 11 20.00 9.48 -19.63
C ILE A 11 19.82 8.33 -18.62
N TYR A 12 20.74 8.22 -17.64
CA TYR A 12 20.64 7.19 -16.61
C TYR A 12 19.38 7.39 -15.76
N SER A 13 19.05 8.64 -15.43
CA SER A 13 17.86 9.00 -14.68
C SER A 13 16.59 8.51 -15.37
N GLU A 14 16.41 8.90 -16.62
CA GLU A 14 15.24 8.50 -17.43
C GLU A 14 15.15 6.99 -17.61
N LEU A 15 16.29 6.34 -17.89
CA LEU A 15 16.32 4.89 -18.02
C LEU A 15 15.87 4.20 -16.74
N PHE A 16 16.43 4.57 -15.56
CA PHE A 16 16.11 3.91 -14.31
C PHE A 16 14.68 4.20 -13.84
N LEU A 17 14.12 5.37 -14.13
CA LEU A 17 12.72 5.69 -13.86
C LEU A 17 11.73 4.79 -14.65
N SER A 18 12.16 4.29 -15.81
CA SER A 18 11.35 3.35 -16.60
C SER A 18 11.46 1.90 -16.13
N ILE A 19 12.39 1.58 -15.22
CA ILE A 19 12.65 0.22 -14.76
C ILE A 19 11.73 -0.15 -13.61
N GLN A 20 11.13 -1.32 -13.73
CA GLN A 20 10.35 -1.98 -12.69
C GLN A 20 11.02 -3.29 -12.30
N ILE A 21 11.27 -3.46 -11.02
CA ILE A 21 11.82 -4.70 -10.45
C ILE A 21 10.71 -5.34 -9.65
N SER A 22 10.19 -6.47 -10.12
CA SER A 22 9.17 -7.23 -9.42
C SER A 22 9.76 -8.47 -8.74
N SER A 23 9.23 -8.75 -7.56
CA SER A 23 9.35 -10.05 -6.93
C SER A 23 8.18 -10.90 -7.40
N SER A 24 8.46 -12.10 -7.93
CA SER A 24 7.44 -13.02 -8.40
C SER A 24 6.45 -13.36 -7.28
N GLY A 25 5.22 -13.04 -7.49
CA GLY A 25 4.02 -13.39 -6.78
C GLY A 25 2.92 -13.49 -7.84
N HIS A 26 1.71 -13.87 -7.49
CA HIS A 26 0.64 -14.20 -8.43
C HIS A 26 0.10 -13.04 -9.29
N MET A 27 0.38 -11.81 -8.93
CA MET A 27 0.11 -10.70 -9.85
C MET A 27 1.19 -10.66 -10.95
N ASP A 28 0.78 -10.72 -12.21
CA ASP A 28 1.67 -10.38 -13.33
C ASP A 28 1.96 -8.88 -13.28
N LEU A 29 2.96 -8.53 -12.47
CA LEU A 29 3.35 -7.14 -12.22
C LEU A 29 4.17 -6.56 -13.39
N GLY A 30 4.33 -7.30 -14.48
CA GLY A 30 5.18 -6.93 -15.60
C GLY A 30 6.61 -6.68 -15.14
N THR A 31 7.56 -7.45 -15.63
CA THR A 31 8.98 -7.20 -15.37
C THR A 31 9.59 -6.49 -16.57
N THR A 32 10.51 -5.57 -16.33
CA THR A 32 11.38 -5.06 -17.39
C THR A 32 12.49 -6.09 -17.60
N PRO A 33 12.49 -6.87 -18.72
CA PRO A 33 13.52 -7.85 -18.98
C PRO A 33 14.90 -7.18 -18.96
N ASN A 34 15.86 -7.80 -18.28
CA ASN A 34 17.21 -7.25 -18.17
C ASN A 34 17.30 -5.82 -17.58
N ALA A 35 16.38 -5.46 -16.70
CA ALA A 35 16.27 -4.14 -16.09
C ALA A 35 17.62 -3.52 -15.63
N LEU A 36 18.51 -4.34 -15.09
CA LEU A 36 19.81 -3.91 -14.60
C LEU A 36 20.98 -4.32 -15.53
N ALA A 37 20.70 -4.72 -16.77
CA ALA A 37 21.76 -5.16 -17.70
C ALA A 37 22.81 -4.06 -17.93
N LEU A 38 22.38 -2.79 -18.00
CA LEU A 38 23.28 -1.66 -18.19
C LEU A 38 24.35 -1.57 -17.08
N LEU A 39 23.99 -1.82 -15.82
CA LEU A 39 24.93 -1.83 -14.70
C LEU A 39 25.94 -2.96 -14.82
N ARG A 40 25.60 -4.06 -15.52
CA ARG A 40 26.45 -5.25 -15.71
C ARG A 40 27.33 -5.16 -16.93
N THR A 41 26.99 -4.34 -17.92
CA THR A 41 27.68 -4.28 -19.21
C THR A 41 28.89 -3.34 -19.21
N CYS A 42 28.89 -2.31 -18.36
CA CYS A 42 29.90 -1.27 -18.43
C CYS A 42 30.38 -0.83 -17.02
N ARG A 43 31.64 -1.10 -16.72
CA ARG A 43 32.25 -0.68 -15.43
C ARG A 43 32.14 0.80 -15.17
N ARG A 44 32.20 1.62 -16.23
CA ARG A 44 32.06 3.06 -16.12
C ARG A 44 30.64 3.45 -15.67
N VAL A 45 29.60 2.89 -16.28
CA VAL A 45 28.21 3.14 -15.89
C VAL A 45 27.99 2.70 -14.44
N HIS A 46 28.48 1.51 -14.09
CA HIS A 46 28.40 1.01 -12.73
C HIS A 46 29.06 1.96 -11.71
N SER A 47 30.23 2.52 -12.06
CA SER A 47 30.96 3.46 -11.20
C SER A 47 30.26 4.85 -11.12
N GLU A 48 29.75 5.35 -12.22
CA GLU A 48 29.07 6.65 -12.29
C GLU A 48 27.70 6.62 -11.59
N VAL A 49 26.95 5.57 -11.78
CA VAL A 49 25.60 5.41 -11.18
C VAL A 49 25.67 4.98 -9.71
N GLY A 50 26.65 4.14 -9.34
CA GLY A 50 26.81 3.65 -7.97
C GLY A 50 25.53 3.04 -7.42
N LYS A 51 25.09 3.47 -6.22
CA LYS A 51 23.86 3.06 -5.58
C LYS A 51 22.65 3.97 -5.92
N THR A 52 22.85 5.05 -6.67
CA THR A 52 21.77 6.06 -6.93
C THR A 52 20.62 5.51 -7.75
N TRP A 53 20.84 4.44 -8.53
CA TRP A 53 19.80 3.76 -9.29
C TRP A 53 18.69 3.19 -8.40
N VAL A 54 19.01 2.76 -7.18
CA VAL A 54 18.03 2.20 -6.23
C VAL A 54 16.92 3.21 -5.93
N GLY A 55 17.28 4.49 -5.83
CA GLY A 55 16.31 5.56 -5.58
C GLY A 55 15.49 5.99 -6.81
N LYS A 56 15.67 5.36 -7.97
CA LYS A 56 14.97 5.74 -9.21
C LYS A 56 14.07 4.63 -9.74
N VAL A 57 14.36 3.38 -9.42
CA VAL A 57 13.56 2.24 -9.89
C VAL A 57 12.31 2.03 -9.02
N LEU A 58 11.26 1.51 -9.64
CA LEU A 58 10.06 1.08 -8.95
C LEU A 58 10.21 -0.39 -8.51
N PHE A 59 10.18 -0.63 -7.20
CA PHE A 59 10.13 -1.97 -6.63
C PHE A 59 8.68 -2.41 -6.50
N LYS A 60 8.33 -3.57 -7.07
CA LYS A 60 6.97 -4.11 -7.06
C LYS A 60 6.91 -5.44 -6.31
N PHE A 61 5.96 -5.53 -5.39
CA PHE A 61 5.68 -6.73 -4.61
C PHE A 61 4.22 -7.12 -4.75
N GLY A 62 3.98 -8.39 -5.11
CA GLY A 62 2.63 -8.94 -5.25
C GLY A 62 1.96 -9.27 -3.91
N SER A 63 2.72 -9.24 -2.79
CA SER A 63 2.21 -9.51 -1.45
C SER A 63 3.06 -8.83 -0.38
N SER A 64 2.47 -8.58 0.79
CA SER A 64 3.17 -8.08 1.98
C SER A 64 4.26 -9.05 2.43
N ARG A 65 4.01 -10.36 2.37
CA ARG A 65 5.00 -11.40 2.67
C ARG A 65 6.17 -11.36 1.70
N GLY A 66 5.90 -11.31 0.39
CA GLY A 66 6.94 -11.23 -0.64
C GLY A 66 7.82 -9.99 -0.49
N MET A 67 7.23 -8.87 -0.04
CA MET A 67 7.96 -7.66 0.32
C MET A 67 8.90 -7.90 1.51
N LEU A 68 8.42 -8.48 2.60
CA LEU A 68 9.20 -8.76 3.80
C LEU A 68 10.34 -9.75 3.51
N ASP A 69 10.08 -10.82 2.76
CA ASP A 69 11.10 -11.81 2.38
C ASP A 69 12.28 -11.20 1.60
N LYS A 70 12.04 -10.14 0.86
CA LYS A 70 13.08 -9.46 0.07
C LYS A 70 13.74 -8.31 0.80
N LEU A 71 13.00 -7.58 1.63
CA LEU A 71 13.49 -6.32 2.21
C LEU A 71 13.95 -6.43 3.66
N ALA A 72 13.39 -7.34 4.46
CA ALA A 72 13.64 -7.37 5.90
C ALA A 72 15.11 -7.70 6.28
N ASN A 73 15.85 -8.36 5.39
CA ASN A 73 17.29 -8.64 5.58
C ASN A 73 18.21 -7.56 4.99
N ILE A 74 17.65 -6.50 4.41
CA ILE A 74 18.43 -5.40 3.84
C ILE A 74 18.74 -4.40 4.96
N PRO A 75 20.01 -3.98 5.12
CA PRO A 75 20.36 -2.96 6.12
C PRO A 75 19.56 -1.69 5.94
N ALA A 76 19.15 -1.05 7.04
CA ALA A 76 18.34 0.17 7.05
C ALA A 76 18.92 1.30 6.16
N GLU A 77 20.25 1.44 6.14
CA GLU A 77 20.95 2.38 5.26
C GLU A 77 20.68 2.14 3.77
N THR A 78 20.51 0.85 3.38
CA THR A 78 20.19 0.50 1.99
C THR A 78 18.68 0.62 1.74
N LEU A 79 17.83 0.25 2.72
CA LEU A 79 16.38 0.46 2.64
C LEU A 79 16.04 1.94 2.43
N SER A 80 16.75 2.85 3.11
CA SER A 80 16.56 4.29 2.98
C SER A 80 16.85 4.84 1.58
N LEU A 81 17.52 4.08 0.71
CA LEU A 81 17.75 4.46 -0.68
C LEU A 81 16.57 4.15 -1.59
N ILE A 82 15.67 3.25 -1.19
CA ILE A 82 14.46 2.92 -1.96
C ILE A 82 13.51 4.12 -1.87
N ARG A 83 13.03 4.62 -3.02
CA ARG A 83 12.16 5.78 -3.08
C ARG A 83 10.77 5.49 -3.63
N TYR A 84 10.64 4.45 -4.45
CA TYR A 84 9.38 4.11 -5.10
C TYR A 84 9.07 2.63 -4.89
N MET A 85 7.91 2.37 -4.30
CA MET A 85 7.46 1.01 -4.03
C MET A 85 5.99 0.86 -4.41
N PHE A 86 5.67 -0.29 -4.98
CA PHE A 86 4.32 -0.79 -5.21
C PHE A 86 4.15 -2.08 -4.42
N VAL A 87 3.04 -2.21 -3.71
CA VAL A 87 2.72 -3.43 -2.95
C VAL A 87 1.22 -3.71 -3.02
N ALA A 88 0.83 -4.97 -3.19
CA ALA A 88 -0.54 -5.39 -2.97
C ALA A 88 -0.79 -5.48 -1.45
N ALA A 89 -1.88 -4.88 -1.00
CA ALA A 89 -2.27 -4.84 0.41
C ALA A 89 -3.07 -6.08 0.81
N ASP A 90 -2.51 -7.24 0.54
CA ASP A 90 -2.99 -8.49 1.12
C ASP A 90 -2.64 -8.53 2.61
N GLY A 91 -3.53 -9.11 3.42
CA GLY A 91 -3.25 -9.32 4.84
C GLY A 91 -2.15 -10.36 5.01
N LEU A 92 -1.17 -10.07 5.85
CA LEU A 92 -0.18 -11.06 6.26
C LEU A 92 -0.86 -12.04 7.22
N ARG A 93 -1.06 -13.27 6.79
CA ARG A 93 -1.66 -14.34 7.62
C ARG A 93 -0.61 -14.92 8.53
N VAL A 94 -0.92 -14.95 9.82
CA VAL A 94 -0.08 -15.57 10.84
C VAL A 94 -0.94 -16.63 11.55
N PRO A 95 -0.68 -17.94 11.33
CA PRO A 95 -1.35 -19.00 12.06
C PRO A 95 -0.80 -19.08 13.48
N PHE A 96 -1.70 -19.24 14.46
CA PHE A 96 -1.40 -19.51 15.85
C PHE A 96 -1.83 -20.93 16.23
N GLU A 97 -1.50 -21.34 17.43
CA GLU A 97 -1.99 -22.60 17.99
C GLU A 97 -3.53 -22.62 18.01
N GLU A 98 -4.15 -23.81 17.85
CA GLU A 98 -5.62 -24.03 17.90
C GLU A 98 -6.44 -23.54 16.69
N GLU A 99 -5.85 -23.54 15.48
CA GLU A 99 -6.52 -23.15 14.23
C GLU A 99 -6.85 -21.64 14.10
N ASP A 100 -6.45 -20.82 15.05
CA ASP A 100 -6.61 -19.37 14.96
C ASP A 100 -5.67 -18.76 13.92
N VAL A 101 -6.21 -17.96 13.03
CA VAL A 101 -5.44 -17.21 12.03
C VAL A 101 -5.66 -15.73 12.23
N VAL A 102 -4.58 -15.02 12.55
CA VAL A 102 -4.59 -13.57 12.66
C VAL A 102 -4.11 -12.94 11.35
N PHE A 103 -4.80 -11.89 10.94
CA PHE A 103 -4.48 -11.14 9.73
C PHE A 103 -3.89 -9.78 10.11
N TYR A 104 -2.59 -9.59 9.85
CA TYR A 104 -1.95 -8.31 10.01
C TYR A 104 -2.01 -7.52 8.71
N ARG A 105 -2.25 -6.22 8.81
CA ARG A 105 -2.38 -5.34 7.66
C ARG A 105 -1.02 -4.87 7.16
N LEU A 106 -1.03 -4.24 5.99
CA LEU A 106 0.20 -3.69 5.39
C LEU A 106 0.93 -2.72 6.34
N TYR A 107 0.20 -1.97 7.17
CA TYR A 107 0.79 -1.10 8.18
C TYR A 107 1.75 -1.86 9.11
N ASP A 108 1.30 -2.98 9.66
CA ASP A 108 2.09 -3.82 10.56
C ASP A 108 3.32 -4.40 9.84
N ALA A 109 3.13 -4.86 8.59
CA ALA A 109 4.22 -5.38 7.77
C ALA A 109 5.30 -4.31 7.48
N LEU A 110 4.90 -3.07 7.18
CA LEU A 110 5.84 -1.96 6.99
C LEU A 110 6.60 -1.63 8.29
N GLY A 111 5.98 -1.81 9.45
CA GLY A 111 6.61 -1.66 10.77
C GLY A 111 7.81 -2.59 11.00
N LEU A 112 7.91 -3.69 10.23
CA LEU A 112 9.06 -4.61 10.26
C LEU A 112 10.24 -4.15 9.39
N LEU A 113 10.14 -3.00 8.69
CA LEU A 113 11.15 -2.47 7.77
C LEU A 113 11.73 -1.12 8.24
N PRO A 114 12.43 -1.06 9.39
CA PRO A 114 13.00 0.18 9.89
C PRO A 114 14.04 0.74 8.91
N GLY A 115 14.03 2.05 8.72
CA GLY A 115 14.87 2.77 7.76
C GLY A 115 14.20 3.00 6.40
N LEU A 116 13.01 2.44 6.16
CA LEU A 116 12.28 2.71 4.92
C LEU A 116 11.90 4.20 4.82
N LYS A 117 12.16 4.83 3.66
CA LYS A 117 11.95 6.26 3.44
C LYS A 117 11.56 6.55 2.00
N LEU A 118 10.33 6.19 1.65
CA LEU A 118 9.80 6.28 0.29
C LEU A 118 9.37 7.71 -0.05
N ASP A 119 9.69 8.16 -1.25
CA ASP A 119 9.05 9.35 -1.83
C ASP A 119 7.61 9.02 -2.23
N ARG A 120 7.36 7.78 -2.74
CA ARG A 120 6.02 7.29 -3.05
C ARG A 120 5.85 5.81 -2.72
N LEU A 121 4.79 5.53 -1.97
CA LEU A 121 4.24 4.20 -1.76
C LEU A 121 2.96 4.08 -2.59
N THR A 122 2.90 3.14 -3.52
CA THR A 122 1.68 2.78 -4.24
C THR A 122 1.15 1.46 -3.69
N VAL A 123 -0.09 1.47 -3.25
CA VAL A 123 -0.76 0.31 -2.66
C VAL A 123 -1.92 -0.09 -3.56
N TRP A 124 -1.98 -1.37 -3.89
CA TRP A 124 -3.13 -1.97 -4.55
C TRP A 124 -4.00 -2.65 -3.50
N ALA A 125 -5.22 -2.14 -3.31
CA ALA A 125 -6.17 -2.72 -2.37
C ALA A 125 -6.67 -4.07 -2.87
N CYS A 126 -6.58 -5.07 -2.00
CA CYS A 126 -7.17 -6.37 -2.24
C CYS A 126 -8.52 -6.47 -1.52
N PRO A 127 -9.48 -7.25 -2.03
CA PRO A 127 -10.70 -7.59 -1.28
C PRO A 127 -10.35 -8.35 0.03
N PRO A 128 -11.19 -8.31 1.07
CA PRO A 128 -12.49 -7.62 1.16
C PRO A 128 -12.37 -6.10 1.39
N PHE A 129 -13.42 -5.35 1.05
CA PHE A 129 -13.43 -3.88 1.08
C PHE A 129 -13.22 -3.27 2.47
N CYS A 130 -13.66 -3.99 3.51
CA CYS A 130 -13.42 -3.60 4.89
C CYS A 130 -11.92 -3.54 5.20
N VAL A 131 -11.19 -4.54 4.78
CA VAL A 131 -9.73 -4.58 4.95
C VAL A 131 -9.07 -3.44 4.19
N ALA A 132 -9.53 -3.14 2.97
CA ALA A 132 -9.02 -2.03 2.18
C ALA A 132 -9.23 -0.68 2.89
N TYR A 133 -10.45 -0.42 3.41
CA TYR A 133 -10.75 0.80 4.14
C TYR A 133 -9.95 0.94 5.43
N GLN A 134 -9.86 -0.14 6.20
CA GLN A 134 -9.08 -0.15 7.43
C GLN A 134 -7.58 0.02 7.16
N THR A 135 -7.06 -0.65 6.13
CA THR A 135 -5.64 -0.53 5.75
C THR A 135 -5.24 0.91 5.41
N ILE A 136 -6.04 1.60 4.59
CA ILE A 136 -5.73 3.01 4.27
C ILE A 136 -5.88 3.90 5.51
N THR A 137 -6.89 3.66 6.34
CA THR A 137 -7.11 4.43 7.57
C THR A 137 -5.91 4.29 8.51
N GLU A 138 -5.39 3.10 8.72
CA GLU A 138 -4.20 2.88 9.57
C GLU A 138 -2.93 3.47 8.95
N LEU A 139 -2.75 3.37 7.63
CA LEU A 139 -1.63 4.01 6.97
C LEU A 139 -1.68 5.54 7.12
N ILE A 140 -2.86 6.15 7.12
CA ILE A 140 -3.04 7.58 7.37
C ILE A 140 -2.77 7.92 8.83
N ASN A 141 -3.34 7.18 9.76
CA ASN A 141 -3.27 7.48 11.19
C ASN A 141 -1.88 7.26 11.77
N SER A 142 -1.24 6.17 11.40
CA SER A 142 -0.05 5.69 12.09
C SER A 142 1.09 5.31 11.14
N GLY A 143 0.80 5.06 9.84
CA GLY A 143 1.78 4.55 8.89
C GLY A 143 2.95 5.49 8.65
N SER A 144 4.17 4.98 8.69
CA SER A 144 5.41 5.68 8.40
C SER A 144 6.12 5.06 7.19
N GLY A 145 7.29 5.58 6.84
CA GLY A 145 8.09 5.06 5.73
C GLY A 145 7.75 5.65 4.37
N TRP A 146 6.81 6.58 4.25
CA TRP A 146 6.38 7.16 2.97
C TRP A 146 6.05 8.66 3.10
N LYS A 147 6.32 9.41 2.03
CA LYS A 147 6.00 10.83 1.89
C LYS A 147 4.68 11.04 1.14
N GLU A 148 4.44 10.26 0.09
CA GLU A 148 3.22 10.28 -0.69
C GLU A 148 2.68 8.84 -0.80
N LEU A 149 1.42 8.64 -0.44
CA LEU A 149 0.71 7.36 -0.56
C LEU A 149 -0.30 7.45 -1.70
N HIS A 150 -0.21 6.53 -2.65
CA HIS A 150 -1.20 6.30 -3.69
C HIS A 150 -1.91 4.98 -3.40
N PHE A 151 -3.09 5.05 -2.83
CA PHE A 151 -3.88 3.86 -2.52
C PHE A 151 -4.92 3.65 -3.62
N THR A 152 -4.74 2.60 -4.41
CA THR A 152 -5.60 2.28 -5.56
C THR A 152 -6.50 1.10 -5.23
N SER A 153 -7.76 1.17 -5.65
CA SER A 153 -8.70 0.07 -5.56
C SER A 153 -9.38 -0.16 -6.91
N PRO A 154 -9.63 -1.41 -7.31
CA PRO A 154 -10.38 -1.71 -8.52
C PRO A 154 -11.81 -1.17 -8.47
N TRP A 155 -12.34 -0.95 -7.26
CA TRP A 155 -13.68 -0.41 -7.05
C TRP A 155 -13.70 0.65 -5.95
N SER A 156 -14.51 1.69 -6.13
CA SER A 156 -14.71 2.73 -5.13
C SER A 156 -15.61 2.29 -3.95
N HIS A 157 -16.16 1.09 -3.98
CA HIS A 157 -16.99 0.49 -2.92
C HIS A 157 -16.33 0.54 -1.54
N PHE A 158 -15.01 0.40 -1.44
CA PHE A 158 -14.34 0.46 -0.15
C PHE A 158 -14.57 1.78 0.59
N LEU A 159 -14.88 2.86 -0.15
CA LEU A 159 -15.24 4.16 0.44
C LEU A 159 -16.63 4.15 1.10
N SER A 160 -17.46 3.16 0.78
CA SER A 160 -18.82 3.02 1.28
C SER A 160 -18.97 1.92 2.32
N TYR A 161 -17.86 1.32 2.70
CA TYR A 161 -17.89 0.18 3.60
C TYR A 161 -18.62 0.53 4.90
N GLN A 162 -19.56 -0.32 5.26
CA GLN A 162 -20.24 -0.36 6.54
C GLN A 162 -20.13 -1.82 7.03
N TYR A 163 -19.54 -2.01 8.18
CA TYR A 163 -19.56 -3.31 8.84
C TYR A 163 -20.93 -3.48 9.48
N ILE A 164 -21.70 -4.46 9.01
CA ILE A 164 -22.91 -4.93 9.68
C ILE A 164 -22.54 -6.33 10.10
N ASP A 165 -22.36 -6.52 11.39
CA ASP A 165 -22.22 -7.84 11.95
C ASP A 165 -23.60 -8.50 12.02
N GLU A 166 -23.79 -9.62 11.34
CA GLU A 166 -25.05 -10.38 11.39
C GLU A 166 -25.10 -11.30 12.62
N GLU A 167 -24.02 -11.38 13.39
CA GLU A 167 -23.95 -12.22 14.59
C GLU A 167 -24.49 -11.47 15.81
N PRO A 168 -25.19 -12.16 16.75
CA PRO A 168 -25.87 -11.54 17.89
C PRO A 168 -24.94 -11.13 19.03
N PHE A 169 -23.64 -11.00 18.79
CA PHE A 169 -22.67 -10.52 19.76
C PHE A 169 -22.45 -9.03 19.53
N ASP A 170 -22.92 -8.24 20.42
CA ASP A 170 -22.74 -6.82 20.80
C ASP A 170 -21.62 -6.03 20.06
N HIS A 171 -21.54 -6.17 18.73
CA HIS A 171 -20.60 -5.43 17.91
C HIS A 171 -21.24 -4.12 17.46
N GLU A 172 -20.61 -3.02 17.83
CA GLU A 172 -20.98 -1.70 17.34
C GLU A 172 -20.95 -1.68 15.81
N GLU A 173 -22.04 -1.27 15.19
CA GLU A 173 -22.09 -1.03 13.75
C GLU A 173 -20.96 -0.09 13.36
N TYR A 174 -19.95 -0.60 12.65
CA TYR A 174 -18.82 0.19 12.23
C TYR A 174 -19.25 1.14 11.11
N ARG A 175 -19.54 2.38 11.46
CA ARG A 175 -19.94 3.43 10.53
C ARG A 175 -18.73 4.29 10.21
N ARG A 176 -18.34 4.33 8.95
CA ARG A 176 -17.28 5.22 8.53
C ARG A 176 -17.77 6.67 8.45
N LYS A 177 -16.86 7.59 8.68
CA LYS A 177 -17.10 9.01 8.48
C LYS A 177 -17.00 9.37 6.99
N PRO A 178 -17.66 10.44 6.54
CA PRO A 178 -17.52 10.93 5.16
C PRO A 178 -16.08 11.28 4.81
N GLN A 179 -15.62 10.87 3.61
CA GLN A 179 -14.27 11.13 3.13
C GLN A 179 -14.27 12.23 2.05
N PRO A 180 -13.17 12.99 1.87
CA PRO A 180 -11.87 12.84 2.53
C PRO A 180 -11.74 13.51 3.90
N SER A 181 -12.80 14.16 4.43
CA SER A 181 -12.71 15.04 5.60
C SER A 181 -12.12 14.35 6.82
N ASP A 182 -12.57 13.15 7.16
CA ASP A 182 -12.09 12.42 8.32
C ASP A 182 -10.58 12.10 8.22
N TRP A 183 -10.14 11.56 7.08
CA TRP A 183 -8.72 11.27 6.86
C TRP A 183 -7.86 12.54 6.81
N GLN A 184 -8.44 13.65 6.30
CA GLN A 184 -7.76 14.94 6.27
C GLN A 184 -7.52 15.49 7.69
N GLU A 185 -8.52 15.37 8.58
CA GLU A 185 -8.41 15.78 9.98
C GLU A 185 -7.37 14.94 10.71
N GLN A 186 -7.46 13.61 10.62
CA GLN A 186 -6.51 12.69 11.23
C GLN A 186 -5.07 12.95 10.79
N LEU A 187 -4.86 13.17 9.50
CA LEU A 187 -3.54 13.46 8.96
C LEU A 187 -3.02 14.83 9.41
N ALA A 188 -3.92 15.82 9.53
CA ALA A 188 -3.56 17.16 10.02
C ALA A 188 -3.21 17.16 11.51
N ASP A 189 -3.92 16.37 12.30
CA ASP A 189 -3.62 16.19 13.74
C ASP A 189 -2.26 15.52 13.93
N ARG A 190 -1.95 14.54 13.11
CA ARG A 190 -0.70 13.79 13.15
C ARG A 190 0.51 14.60 12.67
N ASP A 191 0.41 15.24 11.50
CA ASP A 191 1.52 15.94 10.85
C ASP A 191 1.63 17.41 11.27
N GLY A 192 0.58 17.93 11.94
CA GLY A 192 0.42 19.35 12.25
C GLY A 192 -0.20 20.12 11.08
N SER A 193 -1.27 20.85 11.34
CA SER A 193 -2.03 21.61 10.34
C SER A 193 -1.19 22.62 9.56
N LEU A 194 -0.16 23.20 10.20
CA LEU A 194 0.76 24.16 9.57
C LEU A 194 1.67 23.54 8.50
N SER A 195 1.88 22.22 8.54
CA SER A 195 2.67 21.49 7.55
C SER A 195 1.94 21.27 6.22
N SER A 196 0.64 21.58 6.16
CA SER A 196 -0.23 21.47 4.98
C SER A 196 -0.29 20.04 4.38
N PRO A 197 -0.59 19.02 5.19
CA PRO A 197 -0.82 17.69 4.65
C PRO A 197 -2.12 17.65 3.86
N SER A 198 -2.28 16.68 2.94
CA SER A 198 -3.47 16.63 2.11
C SER A 198 -3.92 15.21 1.78
N VAL A 199 -5.25 15.04 1.73
CA VAL A 199 -5.93 13.84 1.23
C VAL A 199 -6.83 14.22 0.06
N ALA A 200 -6.70 13.51 -1.06
CA ALA A 200 -7.53 13.71 -2.24
C ALA A 200 -8.01 12.35 -2.77
N ILE A 201 -9.28 12.26 -3.13
CA ILE A 201 -9.88 11.06 -3.68
C ILE A 201 -10.23 11.31 -5.15
N TYR A 202 -9.93 10.32 -5.98
CA TYR A 202 -10.19 10.34 -7.41
C TYR A 202 -10.93 9.06 -7.81
N ARG A 203 -11.71 9.15 -8.88
CA ARG A 203 -12.30 8.01 -9.58
C ARG A 203 -11.81 7.97 -11.02
N ALA A 204 -11.82 6.80 -11.64
CA ALA A 204 -11.59 6.70 -13.08
C ALA A 204 -12.72 7.43 -13.84
N LYS A 205 -12.38 8.11 -14.93
CA LYS A 205 -13.37 8.78 -15.79
C LYS A 205 -14.24 7.81 -16.56
N THR A 206 -13.73 6.59 -16.77
CA THR A 206 -14.42 5.53 -17.51
C THR A 206 -14.39 4.25 -16.69
N ALA A 207 -15.42 3.43 -16.85
CA ALA A 207 -15.47 2.08 -16.25
C ALA A 207 -14.51 1.07 -16.92
N ASP A 208 -13.66 1.51 -17.84
CA ASP A 208 -12.70 0.65 -18.51
C ASP A 208 -11.69 0.08 -17.51
N ALA A 209 -11.67 -1.25 -17.41
CA ALA A 209 -10.74 -1.97 -16.55
C ALA A 209 -9.25 -1.66 -16.85
N ASN A 210 -8.94 -1.22 -18.08
CA ASN A 210 -7.59 -0.88 -18.50
C ASN A 210 -7.20 0.58 -18.24
N ALA A 211 -8.15 1.46 -17.82
CA ALA A 211 -7.84 2.85 -17.50
C ALA A 211 -6.80 2.92 -16.36
N ASP A 212 -5.67 3.57 -16.64
CA ASP A 212 -4.65 3.81 -15.62
C ASP A 212 -5.06 5.01 -14.74
N ILE A 213 -5.65 4.72 -13.59
CA ILE A 213 -6.08 5.77 -12.65
C ILE A 213 -4.91 6.57 -12.05
N LEU A 214 -3.69 6.07 -12.17
CA LEU A 214 -2.50 6.83 -11.76
C LEU A 214 -2.20 7.96 -12.73
N ASP A 215 -2.64 7.86 -13.99
CA ASP A 215 -2.59 8.94 -14.96
C ASP A 215 -3.58 10.05 -14.59
N PRO A 216 -3.12 11.30 -14.34
CA PRO A 216 -3.99 12.42 -14.03
C PRO A 216 -5.09 12.69 -15.07
N ASP A 217 -4.83 12.40 -16.33
CA ASP A 217 -5.77 12.64 -17.42
C ASP A 217 -6.92 11.61 -17.46
N GLN A 218 -6.74 10.47 -16.83
CA GLN A 218 -7.71 9.37 -16.77
C GLN A 218 -8.60 9.40 -15.52
N ARG A 219 -8.43 10.38 -14.63
CA ARG A 219 -9.16 10.47 -13.36
C ARG A 219 -9.91 11.78 -13.19
N ALA A 220 -10.94 11.74 -12.33
CA ALA A 220 -11.71 12.91 -11.89
C ALA A 220 -11.78 12.93 -10.36
N PRO A 221 -11.89 14.11 -9.73
CA PRO A 221 -12.11 14.19 -8.28
C PRO A 221 -13.38 13.42 -7.87
N PHE A 222 -13.28 12.75 -6.74
CA PHE A 222 -14.39 12.03 -6.11
C PHE A 222 -14.44 12.42 -4.64
N GLU A 223 -15.54 13.07 -4.24
CA GLU A 223 -15.74 13.50 -2.87
C GLU A 223 -17.08 12.96 -2.36
N GLN A 224 -17.07 12.43 -1.15
CA GLN A 224 -18.27 12.09 -0.44
C GLN A 224 -18.69 13.30 0.41
N ARG A 225 -19.88 13.82 0.18
CA ARG A 225 -20.40 14.97 0.92
C ARG A 225 -21.70 14.62 1.61
N LEU A 226 -21.81 15.04 2.87
CA LEU A 226 -23.11 15.06 3.53
C LEU A 226 -23.99 16.11 2.89
N LYS A 227 -25.26 15.78 2.67
CA LYS A 227 -26.28 16.77 2.33
C LYS A 227 -26.56 17.68 3.55
N PRO A 228 -26.90 18.95 3.35
CA PRO A 228 -27.27 19.81 4.47
C PRO A 228 -28.38 19.18 5.34
N GLY A 229 -28.08 19.04 6.63
CA GLY A 229 -28.99 18.43 7.61
C GLY A 229 -29.00 16.90 7.67
N GLN A 230 -28.23 16.21 6.82
CA GLN A 230 -28.08 14.75 6.83
C GLN A 230 -27.09 14.34 7.94
N THR A 231 -27.45 13.34 8.72
CA THR A 231 -26.52 12.73 9.69
C THR A 231 -25.54 11.81 9.00
N VAL A 232 -24.42 11.50 9.66
CA VAL A 232 -23.45 10.51 9.17
C VAL A 232 -24.10 9.14 8.97
N GLU A 233 -25.04 8.80 9.83
CA GLU A 233 -25.81 7.55 9.79
C GLU A 233 -26.71 7.45 8.56
N GLU A 234 -27.49 8.50 8.32
CA GLU A 234 -28.36 8.59 7.14
C GLU A 234 -27.54 8.58 5.85
N PHE A 235 -26.42 9.30 5.83
CA PHE A 235 -25.50 9.31 4.70
C PHE A 235 -24.95 7.90 4.42
N SER A 236 -24.48 7.21 5.45
CA SER A 236 -23.91 5.86 5.29
C SER A 236 -24.94 4.86 4.78
N LYS A 237 -26.18 4.93 5.26
CA LYS A 237 -27.28 4.06 4.83
C LYS A 237 -27.66 4.34 3.37
N GLU A 238 -27.93 5.61 3.03
CA GLU A 238 -28.28 6.01 1.67
C GLU A 238 -27.20 5.62 0.67
N PHE A 239 -25.94 5.80 1.05
CA PHE A 239 -24.82 5.47 0.21
C PHE A 239 -24.65 3.96 0.02
N TYR A 240 -24.89 3.16 1.05
CA TYR A 240 -24.88 1.70 0.96
C TYR A 240 -26.01 1.17 0.05
N ASP A 241 -27.19 1.73 0.15
CA ASP A 241 -28.33 1.35 -0.71
C ASP A 241 -28.07 1.72 -2.19
N SER A 242 -27.37 2.81 -2.46
CA SER A 242 -26.98 3.22 -3.81
C SER A 242 -25.88 2.36 -4.43
N LEU A 243 -25.03 1.71 -3.62
CA LEU A 243 -23.94 0.85 -4.09
C LEU A 243 -24.39 -0.32 -4.97
N ARG A 244 -25.60 -0.82 -4.76
CA ARG A 244 -26.13 -1.95 -5.52
C ARG A 244 -26.60 -1.58 -6.92
N THR A 245 -26.76 -0.30 -7.19
CA THR A 245 -27.40 0.21 -8.42
C THR A 245 -26.59 1.27 -9.15
N ASP A 246 -25.49 1.75 -8.58
CA ASP A 246 -24.71 2.87 -9.12
C ASP A 246 -23.43 2.38 -9.81
N ASP A 247 -23.45 2.36 -11.15
CA ASP A 247 -22.28 2.01 -11.98
C ASP A 247 -21.07 2.90 -11.68
N GLU A 248 -21.27 4.12 -11.16
CA GLU A 248 -20.17 5.01 -10.80
C GLU A 248 -19.30 4.46 -9.66
N LEU A 249 -19.88 3.66 -8.76
CA LEU A 249 -19.21 3.07 -7.62
C LEU A 249 -18.41 1.80 -7.98
N LEU A 250 -18.69 1.23 -9.15
CA LEU A 250 -17.91 0.12 -9.73
C LEU A 250 -16.63 0.60 -10.44
N THR A 251 -16.37 1.91 -10.46
CA THR A 251 -15.16 2.45 -11.06
C THR A 251 -13.96 2.35 -10.14
N LYS A 252 -12.76 2.26 -10.72
CA LYS A 252 -11.51 2.35 -9.97
C LYS A 252 -11.44 3.62 -9.14
N ALA A 253 -10.91 3.50 -7.93
CA ALA A 253 -10.66 4.63 -7.04
C ALA A 253 -9.16 4.76 -6.72
N LEU A 254 -8.74 6.00 -6.50
CA LEU A 254 -7.40 6.34 -6.06
C LEU A 254 -7.50 7.36 -4.93
N VAL A 255 -6.91 7.05 -3.79
CA VAL A 255 -6.70 8.01 -2.71
C VAL A 255 -5.23 8.43 -2.72
N VAL A 256 -5.00 9.73 -2.85
CA VAL A 256 -3.66 10.33 -2.78
C VAL A 256 -3.52 11.03 -1.45
N VAL A 257 -2.57 10.57 -0.64
CA VAL A 257 -2.25 11.17 0.65
C VAL A 257 -0.85 11.74 0.58
N LYS A 258 -0.70 13.01 0.96
CA LYS A 258 0.61 13.67 1.02
C LYS A 258 0.88 14.12 2.45
N ARG A 259 2.03 13.68 2.98
CA ARG A 259 2.51 14.10 4.28
C ARG A 259 2.84 15.59 4.29
N GLY A 260 2.78 16.18 5.45
CA GLY A 260 3.10 17.59 5.65
C GLY A 260 4.55 17.95 5.29
N HIS A 261 4.77 19.20 4.94
CA HIS A 261 6.10 19.71 4.66
C HIS A 261 7.00 19.65 5.90
N GLY A 262 8.21 19.11 5.73
CA GLY A 262 9.20 19.02 6.82
C GLY A 262 8.92 17.92 7.84
N VAL A 263 7.87 17.13 7.66
CA VAL A 263 7.57 15.98 8.53
C VAL A 263 8.60 14.89 8.28
N ASP A 264 9.14 14.33 9.37
CA ASP A 264 9.94 13.12 9.30
C ASP A 264 9.01 11.91 9.12
N TYR A 265 9.15 11.25 8.00
CA TYR A 265 8.33 10.08 7.61
C TYR A 265 9.13 8.77 7.56
N GLU A 266 10.36 8.75 8.05
CA GLU A 266 11.17 7.54 8.10
C GLU A 266 10.52 6.48 9.00
N GLN A 267 10.45 5.24 8.50
CA GLN A 267 9.98 4.13 9.32
C GLN A 267 11.01 3.84 10.40
N ARG A 268 10.63 4.08 11.64
CA ARG A 268 11.45 3.77 12.81
C ARG A 268 11.17 2.35 13.29
N TYR A 269 12.11 1.82 14.04
CA TYR A 269 11.86 0.58 14.77
C TYR A 269 10.72 0.81 15.76
N ASP A 270 9.72 -0.05 15.70
CA ASP A 270 8.55 -0.04 16.57
C ASP A 270 8.57 -1.31 17.42
N PRO A 271 8.87 -1.22 18.74
CA PRO A 271 8.84 -2.36 19.64
C PRO A 271 7.42 -2.87 19.90
N GLU A 272 6.40 -2.01 19.77
CA GLU A 272 4.97 -2.31 20.00
C GLU A 272 4.25 -2.75 18.70
N ASN A 273 5.01 -3.13 17.66
CA ASN A 273 4.43 -3.66 16.43
C ASN A 273 3.67 -4.96 16.73
N ALA A 274 2.39 -5.03 16.35
CA ALA A 274 1.49 -6.12 16.70
C ALA A 274 2.06 -7.50 16.34
N ILE A 275 2.69 -7.65 15.16
CA ILE A 275 3.30 -8.92 14.74
C ILE A 275 4.43 -9.34 15.70
N ARG A 276 5.24 -8.39 16.16
CA ARG A 276 6.32 -8.67 17.12
C ARG A 276 5.79 -9.10 18.47
N ASP A 277 4.79 -8.38 18.95
CA ASP A 277 4.16 -8.65 20.25
C ASP A 277 3.50 -10.03 20.26
N ASP A 278 2.67 -10.32 19.30
CA ASP A 278 1.90 -11.56 19.24
C ASP A 278 2.81 -12.79 19.04
N VAL A 279 3.85 -12.67 18.21
CA VAL A 279 4.79 -13.78 17.94
C VAL A 279 5.92 -13.84 18.97
N GLY A 280 6.18 -12.77 19.73
CA GLY A 280 7.31 -12.68 20.66
C GLY A 280 8.68 -12.73 19.94
N LYS A 281 8.76 -12.19 18.72
CA LYS A 281 9.97 -12.17 17.89
C LYS A 281 10.24 -10.77 17.34
N ASN A 282 11.51 -10.44 17.16
CA ASN A 282 11.92 -9.09 16.78
C ASN A 282 12.13 -8.90 15.27
N THR A 283 12.51 -9.94 14.57
CA THR A 283 12.88 -9.87 13.16
C THR A 283 11.97 -10.72 12.29
N TRP A 284 11.77 -10.30 11.03
CA TRP A 284 10.98 -11.08 10.09
C TRP A 284 11.49 -12.51 9.93
N GLN A 285 12.81 -12.72 9.93
CA GLN A 285 13.37 -14.05 9.81
C GLN A 285 13.01 -14.97 10.99
N GLU A 286 13.01 -14.44 12.21
CA GLU A 286 12.56 -15.17 13.40
C GLU A 286 11.07 -15.45 13.37
N ILE A 287 10.26 -14.44 12.98
CA ILE A 287 8.82 -14.57 12.80
C ILE A 287 8.54 -15.65 11.75
N LYS A 288 9.17 -15.58 10.58
CA LYS A 288 9.00 -16.56 9.51
C LYS A 288 9.35 -17.97 9.96
N THR A 289 10.48 -18.15 10.64
CA THR A 289 10.89 -19.46 11.19
C THR A 289 9.88 -19.99 12.19
N TYR A 290 9.34 -19.12 13.05
CA TYR A 290 8.26 -19.47 13.97
C TYR A 290 7.03 -19.98 13.21
N LEU A 291 6.56 -19.25 12.21
CA LEU A 291 5.40 -19.63 11.40
C LEU A 291 5.60 -20.97 10.69
N GLU A 292 6.77 -21.23 10.14
CA GLU A 292 7.12 -22.48 9.48
C GLU A 292 7.17 -23.67 10.45
N THR A 293 7.51 -23.44 11.71
CA THR A 293 7.54 -24.49 12.75
C THR A 293 6.18 -24.80 13.34
N GLN A 294 5.29 -23.80 13.47
CA GLN A 294 3.96 -23.98 14.03
C GLN A 294 3.00 -24.69 13.06
N ASN A 295 3.15 -24.44 11.77
CA ASN A 295 2.30 -25.06 10.76
C ASN A 295 3.11 -25.55 9.54
N PRO A 296 3.77 -26.71 9.63
CA PRO A 296 4.59 -27.24 8.55
C PRO A 296 3.77 -27.64 7.30
N GLU A 297 2.46 -27.83 7.44
CA GLU A 297 1.55 -28.12 6.32
C GLU A 297 0.92 -26.84 5.73
N PHE A 298 1.23 -25.70 6.29
CA PHE A 298 0.79 -24.42 5.74
C PHE A 298 1.50 -24.18 4.40
N ASP A 299 0.91 -24.77 3.37
CA ASP A 299 1.40 -24.63 2.01
C ASP A 299 1.30 -23.17 1.63
N HIS A 300 2.46 -22.55 1.46
CA HIS A 300 2.62 -21.16 1.07
C HIS A 300 1.93 -20.83 -0.26
N ASN A 301 1.44 -21.86 -0.97
CA ASN A 301 0.69 -21.76 -2.23
C ASN A 301 -0.83 -21.72 -2.03
N LEU A 302 -1.35 -22.08 -0.83
CA LEU A 302 -2.80 -22.03 -0.55
C LEU A 302 -3.32 -20.62 -0.21
N GLU A 303 -2.42 -19.65 -0.01
CA GLU A 303 -2.80 -18.25 0.27
C GLU A 303 -3.67 -17.60 -0.83
N GLU A 304 -3.90 -18.30 -1.97
CA GLU A 304 -4.31 -17.62 -3.19
C GLU A 304 -5.65 -18.03 -3.76
N ASN A 305 -6.12 -19.23 -3.49
CA ASN A 305 -7.32 -19.72 -4.16
C ASN A 305 -8.63 -19.51 -3.39
N ASP A 306 -8.58 -19.33 -2.07
CA ASP A 306 -9.82 -19.34 -1.27
C ASP A 306 -10.54 -17.98 -1.20
N TYR A 307 -9.86 -16.87 -1.46
CA TYR A 307 -10.49 -15.54 -1.39
C TYR A 307 -11.13 -15.05 -2.70
N TYR A 308 -10.73 -15.60 -3.84
CA TYR A 308 -11.28 -15.20 -5.15
C TYR A 308 -12.47 -16.04 -5.62
N GLY A 309 -12.85 -17.07 -4.85
CA GLY A 309 -13.89 -18.05 -5.23
C GLY A 309 -15.35 -17.61 -4.96
N VAL A 310 -15.60 -16.43 -4.43
CA VAL A 310 -16.96 -16.01 -4.00
C VAL A 310 -17.47 -14.75 -4.72
N VAL A 311 -17.00 -14.47 -5.93
CA VAL A 311 -17.68 -13.49 -6.80
C VAL A 311 -17.82 -14.11 -8.19
N GLY A 312 -18.81 -15.00 -8.32
CA GLY A 312 -19.39 -15.47 -9.56
C GLY A 312 -20.76 -14.84 -9.73
#